data_5b0c09bcc15a5835d9e60bb026e8e232
#
_entry.id   5b0c09bcc15a5835d9e60bb026e8e232
#
_cell.length_a   1.000
_cell.length_b   1.000
_cell.length_c   1.000
_cell.angle_alpha   90.00
_cell.angle_beta   90.00
_cell.angle_gamma   90.00
#
_symmetry.space_group_name_H-M   'P 1'
#
loop_
_entity.id
_entity.type
_entity.pdbx_description
1 polymer ?
#
loop_
_entity_poly.entity_id
_entity_poly.type
_entity_poly.pdbx_seq_one_letter_code
_entity_poly.pdbx_strand_id
1 'polypeptide(L)' 'GTPFPEVLHHLPHVAYKVDDLEKYIADADSVICGPMAANDKGDRLAFVWKDGAILELYQEA' A
#
# COMPACT_ATOMS: atom_id res chain seq x y z
N GLY A 1 2.25 -9.11 -17.23
CA GLY A 1 2.33 -7.85 -16.53
C GLY A 1 2.09 -8.00 -15.05
N THR A 2 2.23 -6.91 -14.35
CA THR A 2 2.01 -6.87 -12.92
C THR A 2 0.66 -6.26 -12.59
N PRO A 3 0.06 -6.54 -11.42
CA PRO A 3 -1.20 -5.95 -11.04
C PRO A 3 -1.08 -4.50 -10.56
N PHE A 4 0.13 -3.95 -10.49
CA PHE A 4 0.37 -2.62 -9.94
C PHE A 4 0.45 -1.56 -11.01
N PRO A 5 0.01 -0.31 -10.71
CA PRO A 5 0.20 0.81 -11.65
C PRO A 5 1.67 1.00 -12.00
N GLU A 6 1.90 1.50 -13.20
CA GLU A 6 3.26 1.69 -13.70
C GLU A 6 4.09 2.62 -12.82
N VAL A 7 3.46 3.60 -12.18
CA VAL A 7 4.16 4.53 -11.29
C VAL A 7 4.91 3.82 -10.17
N LEU A 8 4.41 2.66 -9.73
CA LEU A 8 5.05 1.89 -8.65
C LEU A 8 6.33 1.20 -9.11
N HIS A 9 6.57 1.13 -10.42
CA HIS A 9 7.78 0.53 -10.97
C HIS A 9 8.89 1.56 -11.21
N HIS A 10 8.54 2.84 -11.28
CA HIS A 10 9.48 3.88 -11.66
C HIS A 10 9.88 4.82 -10.52
N LEU A 11 9.05 4.90 -9.48
CA LEU A 11 9.31 5.79 -8.35
C LEU A 11 9.69 4.97 -7.13
N PRO A 12 10.68 5.44 -6.35
CA PRO A 12 11.00 4.77 -5.09
C PRO A 12 9.82 4.85 -4.13
N HIS A 13 9.66 3.82 -3.33
CA HIS A 13 8.63 3.82 -2.29
C HIS A 13 9.17 3.13 -1.04
N VAL A 14 8.56 3.42 0.10
CA VAL A 14 8.94 2.87 1.39
C VAL A 14 7.83 1.95 1.86
N ALA A 15 8.21 0.77 2.36
CA ALA A 15 7.27 -0.21 2.88
C ALA A 15 7.19 -0.11 4.40
N TYR A 16 5.97 -0.08 4.94
CA TYR A 16 5.71 -0.04 6.37
C TYR A 16 4.77 -1.19 6.76
N LYS A 17 5.14 -1.89 7.83
CA LYS A 17 4.24 -2.88 8.44
C LYS A 17 3.34 -2.13 9.41
N VAL A 18 2.02 -2.31 9.28
CA VAL A 18 1.03 -1.61 10.09
C VAL A 18 0.09 -2.61 10.75
N ASP A 19 -0.52 -2.20 11.84
CA ASP A 19 -1.47 -3.03 12.58
C ASP A 19 -2.93 -2.79 12.16
N ASP A 20 -3.21 -1.65 11.53
CA ASP A 20 -4.57 -1.31 11.09
C ASP A 20 -4.49 -0.60 9.74
N LEU A 21 -4.59 -1.38 8.68
CA LEU A 21 -4.43 -0.88 7.31
C LEU A 21 -5.45 0.21 6.97
N GLU A 22 -6.71 0.01 7.36
CA GLU A 22 -7.77 0.97 7.05
C GLU A 22 -7.52 2.33 7.69
N LYS A 23 -6.97 2.35 8.89
CA LYS A 23 -6.65 3.59 9.60
C LYS A 23 -5.59 4.39 8.83
N TYR A 24 -4.57 3.71 8.35
CA TYR A 24 -3.49 4.36 7.60
C TYR A 24 -3.95 4.80 6.23
N ILE A 25 -4.82 4.05 5.59
CA ILE A 25 -5.41 4.43 4.31
C ILE A 25 -6.24 5.71 4.48
N ALA A 26 -7.03 5.79 5.55
CA ALA A 26 -7.84 6.98 5.82
C ALA A 26 -7.00 8.23 6.05
N ASP A 27 -5.77 8.07 6.56
CA ASP A 27 -4.86 9.18 6.84
C ASP A 27 -4.05 9.60 5.60
N ALA A 28 -4.07 8.80 4.54
CA ALA A 28 -3.30 9.09 3.34
C ALA A 28 -3.97 10.17 2.50
N ASP A 29 -3.18 10.83 1.65
CA ASP A 29 -3.69 11.86 0.75
C ASP A 29 -4.54 11.24 -0.36
N SER A 30 -4.10 10.09 -0.89
CA SER A 30 -4.88 9.33 -1.86
C SER A 30 -4.41 7.88 -1.89
N VAL A 31 -5.25 7.01 -2.43
CA VAL A 31 -4.93 5.58 -2.57
C VAL A 31 -4.55 5.33 -4.02
N ILE A 32 -3.36 4.74 -4.24
CA ILE A 32 -2.91 4.37 -5.57
C ILE A 32 -3.53 3.03 -5.96
N CYS A 33 -3.42 2.03 -5.08
CA CYS A 33 -4.07 0.74 -5.28
C CYS A 33 -4.25 0.03 -3.94
N GLY A 34 -5.21 -0.88 -3.91
CA GLY A 34 -5.58 -1.64 -2.71
C GLY A 34 -6.67 -0.94 -1.91
N PRO A 35 -6.98 -1.46 -0.71
CA PRO A 35 -6.33 -2.63 -0.08
C PRO A 35 -6.60 -3.92 -0.86
N MET A 36 -5.62 -4.82 -0.83
CA MET A 36 -5.72 -6.07 -1.56
C MET A 36 -5.04 -7.19 -0.77
N ALA A 37 -5.39 -8.43 -1.10
CA ALA A 37 -4.72 -9.58 -0.50
C ALA A 37 -3.27 -9.64 -0.96
N ALA A 38 -2.37 -9.83 0.00
CA ALA A 38 -0.95 -9.96 -0.29
C ALA A 38 -0.55 -11.43 -0.49
N ASN A 39 -1.30 -12.35 0.15
CA ASN A 39 -1.06 -13.79 0.04
C ASN A 39 -2.32 -14.54 0.50
N ASP A 40 -2.21 -15.86 0.56
CA ASP A 40 -3.34 -16.73 0.97
C ASP A 40 -3.54 -16.78 2.48
N LYS A 41 -2.66 -16.17 3.26
CA LYS A 41 -2.71 -16.24 4.72
C LYS A 41 -3.55 -15.15 5.35
N GLY A 42 -4.05 -14.21 4.55
CA GLY A 42 -4.85 -13.11 5.05
C GLY A 42 -4.09 -11.81 5.22
N ASP A 43 -2.81 -11.77 4.85
CA ASP A 43 -2.06 -10.53 4.82
C ASP A 43 -2.64 -9.61 3.75
N ARG A 44 -2.63 -8.30 4.01
CA ARG A 44 -3.18 -7.31 3.10
C ARG A 44 -2.19 -6.18 2.91
N LEU A 45 -2.27 -5.51 1.77
CA LEU A 45 -1.42 -4.36 1.49
C LEU A 45 -2.18 -3.28 0.71
N ALA A 46 -1.61 -2.08 0.73
CA ALA A 46 -2.09 -0.98 -0.10
C ALA A 46 -0.92 -0.06 -0.42
N PHE A 47 -1.00 0.61 -1.57
CA PHE A 47 -0.06 1.66 -1.94
C PHE A 47 -0.80 2.99 -1.91
N VAL A 48 -0.22 3.98 -1.24
CA VAL A 48 -0.88 5.27 -1.04
C VAL A 48 0.10 6.42 -1.30
N TRP A 49 -0.46 7.61 -1.59
CA TRP A 49 0.29 8.85 -1.59
C TRP A 49 0.17 9.50 -0.21
N LYS A 50 1.30 9.90 0.34
CA LYS A 50 1.33 10.61 1.62
C LYS A 50 2.48 11.59 1.60
N ASP A 51 2.19 12.89 1.77
CA ASP A 51 3.19 13.95 1.81
C ASP A 51 4.14 13.93 0.60
N GLY A 52 3.60 13.66 -0.58
CA GLY A 52 4.37 13.65 -1.82
C GLY A 52 5.18 12.39 -2.06
N ALA A 53 4.99 11.35 -1.26
CA ALA A 53 5.71 10.09 -1.39
C ALA A 53 4.75 8.91 -1.54
N ILE A 54 5.24 7.84 -2.16
CA ILE A 54 4.50 6.58 -2.27
C ILE A 54 4.87 5.71 -1.07
N LEU A 55 3.86 5.26 -0.34
CA LEU A 55 4.05 4.35 0.80
C LEU A 55 3.36 3.02 0.50
N GLU A 56 4.07 1.93 0.78
CA GLU A 56 3.47 0.59 0.80
C GLU A 56 3.11 0.27 2.24
N LEU A 57 1.82 0.05 2.49
CA LEU A 57 1.32 -0.30 3.83
C LEU A 57 0.99 -1.78 3.83
N TYR A 58 1.59 -2.52 4.75
CA TYR A 58 1.46 -3.97 4.82
C TYR A 58 0.92 -4.38 6.19
N GLN A 59 -0.19 -5.12 6.20
CA GLN A 59 -0.79 -5.62 7.43
C GLN A 59 -0.77 -7.14 7.43
N GLU A 60 -0.11 -7.72 8.41
CA GLU A 60 -0.13 -9.17 8.60
C GLU A 60 -1.47 -9.62 9.17
N ALA A 61 -1.88 -10.82 8.79
CA ALA A 61 -3.10 -11.43 9.28
C ALA A 61 -3.09 -11.65 10.80
#